data_f3ae63a96d2275fc74b04806bce7147a
#
_entry.id   f3ae63a96d2275fc74b04806bce7147a
#
_cell.length_a   1.000
_cell.length_b   1.000
_cell.length_c   1.000
_cell.angle_alpha   90.00
_cell.angle_beta   90.00
_cell.angle_gamma   90.00
#
_symmetry.space_group_name_H-M   'P 1'
#
loop_
_entity.id
_entity.type
_entity.pdbx_description
1 polymer ?
#
loop_
_entity_poly.entity_id
_entity_poly.type
_entity_poly.pdbx_seq_one_letter_code
_entity_poly.pdbx_strand_id
1 'polypeptide(L)' 'MPYNISIVKAIINNNHVTYDDLKTILGVDRSTITRNIAVLKEKGVIRRVGEDKNGYWVVLLDIKIVD' A
#
# COMPACT_ATOMS: atom_id res chain seq x y z
N MET A 1 11.56 -3.03 -5.28
CA MET A 1 10.40 -3.85 -5.64
C MET A 1 9.58 -3.12 -6.66
N PRO A 2 9.24 -3.76 -7.73
CA PRO A 2 8.55 -3.08 -8.81
C PRO A 2 7.15 -2.58 -8.46
N TYR A 3 6.52 -3.16 -7.45
CA TYR A 3 5.15 -2.75 -7.16
C TYR A 3 5.02 -1.78 -5.99
N ASN A 4 6.11 -1.41 -5.36
CA ASN A 4 6.02 -0.53 -4.19
C ASN A 4 5.40 0.81 -4.54
N ILE A 5 5.88 1.43 -5.59
CA ILE A 5 5.38 2.74 -5.97
C ILE A 5 3.94 2.65 -6.42
N SER A 6 3.59 1.60 -7.16
CA SER A 6 2.21 1.44 -7.61
C SER A 6 1.26 1.27 -6.45
N ILE A 7 1.67 0.53 -5.44
CA ILE A 7 0.84 0.33 -4.26
C ILE A 7 0.65 1.64 -3.50
N VAL A 8 1.73 2.40 -3.32
CA VAL A 8 1.63 3.67 -2.63
C VAL A 8 0.74 4.63 -3.40
N LYS A 9 0.86 4.68 -4.71
CA LYS A 9 0.00 5.54 -5.51
C LYS A 9 -1.46 5.14 -5.40
N ALA A 10 -1.74 3.85 -5.38
CA ALA A 10 -3.12 3.39 -5.24
C ALA A 10 -3.68 3.80 -3.89
N ILE A 11 -2.87 3.70 -2.84
CA ILE A 11 -3.30 4.10 -1.50
C ILE A 11 -3.55 5.60 -1.43
N ILE A 12 -2.69 6.38 -2.04
CA ILE A 12 -2.88 7.82 -2.06
C ILE A 12 -4.17 8.18 -2.77
N ASN A 13 -4.45 7.46 -3.84
CA ASN A 13 -5.66 7.72 -4.61
C ASN A 13 -6.90 7.28 -3.84
N ASN A 14 -6.82 6.21 -3.07
CA ASN A 14 -7.94 5.73 -2.27
C ASN A 14 -7.40 4.98 -1.07
N ASN A 15 -7.36 5.63 0.08
CA ASN A 15 -6.76 5.02 1.25
C ASN A 15 -7.62 3.92 1.88
N HIS A 16 -8.74 3.59 1.28
CA HIS A 16 -9.57 2.48 1.72
C HIS A 16 -9.39 1.24 0.87
N VAL A 17 -8.42 1.23 -0.05
CA VAL A 17 -8.23 0.06 -0.89
C VAL A 17 -7.90 -1.16 -0.04
N THR A 18 -8.39 -2.30 -0.46
CA THR A 18 -8.10 -3.55 0.21
C THR A 18 -7.02 -4.29 -0.55
N TYR A 19 -6.57 -5.41 0.02
CA TYR A 19 -5.61 -6.27 -0.68
C TYR A 19 -6.21 -6.76 -2.00
N ASP A 20 -7.49 -7.09 -1.99
CA ASP A 20 -8.14 -7.54 -3.20
C ASP A 20 -8.22 -6.43 -4.24
N ASP A 21 -8.46 -5.21 -3.80
CA ASP A 21 -8.47 -4.08 -4.71
C ASP A 21 -7.11 -3.91 -5.36
N LEU A 22 -6.05 -4.00 -4.57
CA LEU A 22 -4.70 -3.86 -5.09
C LEU A 22 -4.36 -4.98 -6.06
N LYS A 23 -4.82 -6.19 -5.76
CA LYS A 23 -4.61 -7.31 -6.64
C LYS A 23 -5.23 -7.02 -8.01
N THR A 24 -6.43 -6.50 -8.02
CA THR A 24 -7.13 -6.19 -9.24
C THR A 24 -6.47 -5.04 -9.98
N ILE A 25 -6.13 -3.99 -9.26
CA ILE A 25 -5.53 -2.82 -9.88
C ILE A 25 -4.19 -3.15 -10.53
N LEU A 26 -3.37 -3.92 -9.84
CA LEU A 26 -2.03 -4.21 -10.32
C LEU A 26 -1.95 -5.47 -11.18
N GLY A 27 -2.98 -6.28 -11.15
CA GLY A 27 -2.99 -7.51 -11.95
C GLY A 27 -2.01 -8.56 -11.47
N VAL A 28 -1.75 -8.61 -10.16
CA VAL A 28 -0.83 -9.60 -9.60
C VAL A 28 -1.57 -10.40 -8.54
N ASP A 29 -0.97 -11.50 -8.09
CA ASP A 29 -1.65 -12.32 -7.12
C ASP A 29 -1.55 -11.72 -5.72
N ARG A 30 -2.38 -12.24 -4.83
CA ARG A 30 -2.48 -11.69 -3.49
C ARG A 30 -1.19 -11.85 -2.70
N SER A 31 -0.46 -12.92 -2.92
CA SER A 31 0.78 -13.13 -2.18
C SER A 31 1.82 -12.07 -2.55
N THR A 32 1.83 -11.63 -3.80
CA THR A 32 2.71 -10.55 -4.21
C THR A 32 2.32 -9.27 -3.51
N ILE A 33 1.03 -8.98 -3.41
CA ILE A 33 0.55 -7.79 -2.72
C ILE A 33 0.93 -7.85 -1.25
N THR A 34 0.66 -8.98 -0.60
CA THR A 34 0.96 -9.14 0.81
C THR A 34 2.45 -8.92 1.09
N ARG A 35 3.30 -9.48 0.26
CA ARG A 35 4.73 -9.36 0.45
C ARG A 35 5.20 -7.91 0.29
N ASN A 36 4.69 -7.23 -0.72
CA ASN A 36 5.09 -5.85 -0.96
C ASN A 36 4.59 -4.93 0.15
N ILE A 37 3.37 -5.17 0.62
CA ILE A 37 2.83 -4.37 1.70
C ILE A 37 3.63 -4.59 2.98
N ALA A 38 4.04 -5.83 3.25
CA ALA A 38 4.84 -6.12 4.44
C ALA A 38 6.16 -5.33 4.40
N VAL A 39 6.80 -5.25 3.24
CA VAL A 39 8.02 -4.49 3.11
C VAL A 39 7.77 -3.00 3.34
N LEU A 40 6.70 -2.48 2.78
CA LEU A 40 6.38 -1.06 2.94
C LEU A 40 6.07 -0.73 4.40
N LYS A 41 5.37 -1.62 5.09
CA LYS A 41 5.07 -1.41 6.49
C LYS A 41 6.35 -1.48 7.33
N GLU A 42 7.22 -2.40 7.02
CA GLU A 42 8.45 -2.55 7.76
C GLU A 42 9.34 -1.33 7.61
N LYS A 43 9.33 -0.73 6.43
CA LYS A 43 10.13 0.45 6.18
C LYS A 43 9.46 1.73 6.67
N GLY A 44 8.26 1.62 7.19
CA GLY A 44 7.57 2.79 7.70
C GLY A 44 6.98 3.69 6.62
N VAL A 45 6.78 3.16 5.44
CA VAL A 45 6.23 3.94 4.34
C VAL A 45 4.72 4.05 4.45
N ILE A 46 4.07 2.97 4.89
CA ILE A 46 2.62 2.98 5.05
C ILE A 46 2.27 2.34 6.38
N ARG A 47 1.06 2.61 6.83
CA ARG A 47 0.57 2.04 8.07
C ARG A 47 -0.93 1.80 7.93
N ARG A 48 -1.41 0.73 8.53
CA ARG A 48 -2.84 0.43 8.54
C ARG A 48 -3.44 0.92 9.84
N VAL A 49 -4.55 1.62 9.76
CA VAL A 49 -5.25 2.12 10.93
C VAL A 49 -6.65 1.55 10.92
N GLY A 50 -7.08 1.01 12.04
CA GLY A 50 -8.43 0.48 12.17
C GLY A 50 -8.52 -0.98 11.82
N GLU A 51 -9.74 -1.46 11.69
CA GLU A 51 -9.98 -2.86 11.42
C GLU A 51 -10.01 -3.13 9.93
N ASP A 52 -10.02 -4.40 9.58
CA ASP A 52 -10.00 -4.78 8.19
C ASP A 52 -11.09 -4.14 7.37
N LYS A 53 -12.28 -4.06 7.90
CA LYS A 53 -13.38 -3.55 7.12
C LYS A 53 -13.50 -2.05 7.14
N ASN A 54 -13.23 -1.45 8.27
CA ASN A 54 -13.40 -0.02 8.41
C ASN A 54 -12.08 0.72 8.51
N GLY A 55 -10.99 0.03 8.28
CA GLY A 55 -9.69 0.65 8.38
C GLY A 55 -9.31 1.42 7.14
N TYR A 56 -8.19 2.06 7.21
CA TYR A 56 -7.64 2.78 6.08
C TYR A 56 -6.12 2.81 6.18
N TRP A 57 -5.50 3.18 5.09
CA TRP A 57 -4.05 3.24 5.04
C TRP A 57 -3.59 4.67 5.26
N VAL A 58 -2.41 4.80 5.85
CA VAL A 58 -1.79 6.10 6.02
C VAL A 58 -0.43 6.00 5.37
N VAL A 59 -0.10 6.96 4.52
CA VAL A 59 1.21 7.03 3.90
C VAL A 59 2.07 7.92 4.76
N LEU A 60 3.06 7.30 5.38
CA LEU A 60 3.92 8.01 6.29
C LEU A 60 5.14 8.60 5.61
N LEU A 61 5.45 8.12 4.43
CA LEU A 61 6.61 8.56 3.74
C LEU A 61 6.54 9.96 3.37
N ASP A 62 7.42 10.74 3.91
CA ASP A 62 7.48 12.07 3.57
C ASP A 62 8.32 12.12 2.40
N ILE A 63 7.83 11.88 1.32
CA ILE A 63 8.55 11.88 0.16
C ILE A 63 9.08 13.09 -0.26
N LYS A 64 9.92 13.57 0.34
CA LYS A 64 10.54 14.67 -0.02
C LYS A 64 11.25 14.39 -1.16
N ILE A 65 11.13 13.60 -1.67
CA ILE A 65 11.79 13.26 -2.79
C ILE A 65 12.53 14.21 -3.37
N VAL A 66 12.84 14.54 -3.39
CA VAL A 66 13.41 15.28 -3.93
C VAL A 66 14.25 15.26 -4.52
N ASP A 67 14.37 15.29 -4.70
CA ASP A 67 14.97 15.37 -5.10
C ASP A 67 15.39 15.47 -5.39
#